data_f1ca45da94dc3183f0ecc1ac1718151b
#
_entry.id   f1ca45da94dc3183f0ecc1ac1718151b
#
_cell.length_a   1.000
_cell.length_b   1.000
_cell.length_c   1.000
_cell.angle_alpha   90.00
_cell.angle_beta   90.00
_cell.angle_gamma   90.00
#
_symmetry.space_group_name_H-M   'P 1'
#
loop_
_entity.id
_entity.type
_entity.pdbx_description
1 polymer ?
#
loop_
_entity_poly.entity_id
_entity_poly.type
_entity_poly.pdbx_seq_one_letter_code
_entity_poly.pdbx_strand_id
1 'polypeptide(L)'
;MKQNLKYIIPAIILLLGIFGVFSHRFDLTKEKRYTLSDATVETLKSVKEPLTVEVYLEGDFPASFKQLQNETQFLLEEFRKINPKIDYKFIDPIATKMSQDTLQAMGMQPSMLPDMKDGKVSQIVLFPYAALKYKGYGTSISLITNQMGIDAAEQLTKSIENLEFNFASTIKSLVADQKKNVTPFLMLQ
;
A
#
# COMPACT_ATOMS: atom_id res chain seq x y z
N MET A 1 -58.03 6.65 -17.86
CA MET A 1 -56.78 6.58 -17.07
C MET A 1 -56.40 5.18 -16.51
N LYS A 2 -57.27 4.17 -16.55
CA LYS A 2 -56.98 2.81 -15.99
C LYS A 2 -56.29 1.85 -16.97
N GLN A 3 -56.21 2.16 -18.27
CA GLN A 3 -55.76 1.24 -19.30
C GLN A 3 -54.23 1.18 -19.43
N ASN A 4 -53.51 2.22 -19.05
CA ASN A 4 -52.02 2.29 -19.16
C ASN A 4 -51.31 1.67 -17.98
N LEU A 5 -52.01 1.43 -16.84
CA LEU A 5 -51.41 0.88 -15.62
C LEU A 5 -50.92 -0.56 -15.82
N LYS A 6 -51.60 -1.32 -16.73
CA LYS A 6 -51.22 -2.72 -17.05
C LYS A 6 -49.84 -2.84 -17.72
N TYR A 7 -49.37 -1.81 -18.38
CA TYR A 7 -48.05 -1.76 -19.06
C TYR A 7 -46.99 -1.09 -18.25
N ILE A 8 -47.39 -0.21 -17.31
CA ILE A 8 -46.46 0.54 -16.46
C ILE A 8 -45.82 -0.37 -15.42
N ILE A 9 -46.58 -1.28 -14.81
CA ILE A 9 -46.06 -2.17 -13.77
C ILE A 9 -44.99 -3.14 -14.31
N PRO A 10 -45.22 -3.88 -15.43
CA PRO A 10 -44.14 -4.73 -15.98
C PRO A 10 -42.94 -3.94 -16.52
N ALA A 11 -43.16 -2.73 -17.02
CA ALA A 11 -42.05 -1.86 -17.43
C ALA A 11 -41.16 -1.43 -16.27
N ILE A 12 -41.75 -1.11 -15.11
CA ILE A 12 -41.00 -0.77 -13.89
C ILE A 12 -40.23 -1.98 -13.34
N ILE A 13 -40.87 -3.19 -13.38
CA ILE A 13 -40.20 -4.42 -12.93
C ILE A 13 -39.05 -4.78 -13.87
N LEU A 14 -39.21 -4.59 -15.18
CA LEU A 14 -38.14 -4.79 -16.15
C LEU A 14 -36.98 -3.80 -15.94
N LEU A 15 -37.30 -2.54 -15.66
CA LEU A 15 -36.33 -1.49 -15.38
C LEU A 15 -35.56 -1.75 -14.07
N LEU A 16 -36.25 -2.20 -13.03
CA LEU A 16 -35.62 -2.60 -11.75
C LEU A 16 -34.79 -3.88 -11.90
N GLY A 17 -35.22 -4.84 -12.74
CA GLY A 17 -34.44 -6.01 -13.07
C GLY A 17 -33.15 -5.69 -13.83
N ILE A 18 -33.20 -4.78 -14.80
CA ILE A 18 -32.03 -4.28 -15.54
C ILE A 18 -31.12 -3.51 -14.58
N PHE A 19 -31.68 -2.67 -13.69
CA PHE A 19 -30.90 -1.94 -12.70
C PHE A 19 -30.22 -2.88 -11.68
N GLY A 20 -30.88 -3.96 -11.26
CA GLY A 20 -30.34 -4.99 -10.38
C GLY A 20 -29.19 -5.80 -11.01
N VAL A 21 -29.28 -6.10 -12.30
CA VAL A 21 -28.21 -6.81 -13.05
C VAL A 21 -27.05 -5.87 -13.36
N PHE A 22 -27.32 -4.59 -13.62
CA PHE A 22 -26.30 -3.57 -13.84
C PHE A 22 -25.66 -3.04 -12.54
N SER A 23 -26.29 -3.23 -11.37
CA SER A 23 -25.69 -2.94 -10.07
C SER A 23 -24.58 -3.91 -9.66
N HIS A 24 -24.41 -5.00 -10.39
CA HIS A 24 -23.24 -5.83 -10.20
C HIS A 24 -22.03 -5.19 -10.87
N ARG A 25 -21.33 -4.38 -10.08
CA ARG A 25 -19.96 -3.89 -10.31
C ARG A 25 -19.76 -2.89 -11.45
N PHE A 26 -20.41 -1.75 -11.37
CA PHE A 26 -19.73 -0.53 -11.75
C PHE A 26 -19.12 0.08 -10.49
N ASP A 27 -17.85 -0.15 -10.31
CA ASP A 27 -17.04 0.65 -9.39
C ASP A 27 -17.01 2.07 -9.97
N LEU A 28 -17.94 2.91 -9.48
CA LEU A 28 -18.08 4.32 -9.86
C LEU A 28 -16.99 5.20 -9.23
N THR A 29 -16.06 4.60 -8.48
CA THR A 29 -14.85 5.32 -8.09
C THR A 29 -14.00 5.47 -9.36
N LYS A 30 -13.77 6.70 -9.74
CA LYS A 30 -13.07 7.17 -10.96
C LYS A 30 -11.63 6.66 -11.08
N GLU A 31 -11.22 5.81 -10.16
CA GLU A 31 -9.91 5.19 -10.05
C GLU A 31 -10.09 3.74 -9.61
N LYS A 32 -9.62 2.82 -10.42
CA LYS A 32 -9.46 1.39 -10.09
C LYS A 32 -8.41 1.18 -8.96
N ARG A 33 -8.42 2.03 -7.94
CA ARG A 33 -7.43 2.04 -6.84
C ARG A 33 -7.46 0.78 -6.00
N TYR A 34 -8.51 -0.02 -6.11
CA TYR A 34 -8.71 -1.23 -5.29
C TYR A 34 -8.76 -2.52 -6.09
N THR A 35 -8.56 -2.46 -7.41
CA THR A 35 -8.48 -3.67 -8.24
C THR A 35 -7.03 -3.93 -8.58
N LEU A 36 -6.45 -4.92 -7.91
CA LEU A 36 -5.08 -5.36 -8.19
C LEU A 36 -4.95 -5.87 -9.62
N SER A 37 -3.82 -5.62 -10.24
CA SER A 37 -3.49 -6.16 -11.56
C SER A 37 -3.39 -7.69 -11.51
N ASP A 38 -3.70 -8.37 -12.61
CA ASP A 38 -3.59 -9.82 -12.71
C ASP A 38 -2.17 -10.29 -12.39
N ALA A 39 -1.14 -9.54 -12.81
CA ALA A 39 0.25 -9.84 -12.52
C ALA A 39 0.56 -9.77 -11.01
N THR A 40 -0.02 -8.81 -10.30
CA THR A 40 0.07 -8.73 -8.84
C THR A 40 -0.63 -9.92 -8.18
N VAL A 41 -1.85 -10.24 -8.60
CA VAL A 41 -2.61 -11.38 -8.07
C VAL A 41 -1.84 -12.70 -8.25
N GLU A 42 -1.24 -12.94 -9.41
CA GLU A 42 -0.40 -14.11 -9.66
C GLU A 42 0.83 -14.13 -8.74
N THR A 43 1.49 -12.99 -8.59
CA THR A 43 2.65 -12.84 -7.69
C THR A 43 2.26 -13.19 -6.25
N LEU A 44 1.16 -12.64 -5.72
CA LEU A 44 0.70 -12.93 -4.38
C LEU A 44 0.33 -14.40 -4.17
N LYS A 45 -0.30 -15.04 -5.15
CA LYS A 45 -0.61 -16.49 -5.13
C LYS A 45 0.65 -17.36 -5.16
N SER A 46 1.77 -16.86 -5.65
CA SER A 46 3.05 -17.57 -5.68
C SER A 46 3.72 -17.65 -4.32
N VAL A 47 3.35 -16.82 -3.36
CA VAL A 47 3.86 -16.81 -1.97
C VAL A 47 3.37 -18.06 -1.24
N LYS A 48 4.27 -18.99 -0.95
CA LYS A 48 3.94 -20.29 -0.34
C LYS A 48 4.18 -20.36 1.17
N GLU A 49 5.03 -19.49 1.70
CA GLU A 49 5.37 -19.40 3.12
C GLU A 49 4.97 -18.04 3.69
N PRO A 50 4.98 -17.85 5.01
CA PRO A 50 4.67 -16.57 5.62
C PRO A 50 5.58 -15.45 5.08
N LEU A 51 4.97 -14.36 4.64
CA LEU A 51 5.63 -13.12 4.25
C LEU A 51 5.16 -12.01 5.18
N THR A 52 6.08 -11.38 5.87
CA THR A 52 5.79 -10.27 6.78
C THR A 52 6.23 -8.95 6.15
N VAL A 53 5.35 -7.95 6.20
CA VAL A 53 5.61 -6.58 5.78
C VAL A 53 5.58 -5.66 6.99
N GLU A 54 6.70 -5.02 7.31
CA GLU A 54 6.80 -4.03 8.38
C GLU A 54 6.89 -2.64 7.75
N VAL A 55 5.85 -1.83 7.93
CA VAL A 55 5.77 -0.47 7.36
C VAL A 55 6.20 0.54 8.41
N TYR A 56 7.28 1.27 8.15
CA TYR A 56 7.87 2.25 9.07
C TYR A 56 7.31 3.66 8.85
N LEU A 57 6.06 3.74 8.49
CA LEU A 57 5.32 4.98 8.29
C LEU A 57 4.14 5.03 9.26
N GLU A 58 4.45 5.18 10.56
CA GLU A 58 3.51 5.37 11.65
C GLU A 58 3.98 6.53 12.52
N GLY A 59 3.05 7.33 13.06
CA GLY A 59 3.35 8.49 13.89
C GLY A 59 2.49 9.70 13.57
N ASP A 60 2.89 10.86 14.10
CA ASP A 60 2.26 12.17 13.86
C ASP A 60 3.01 12.90 12.73
N PHE A 61 2.40 12.96 11.56
CA PHE A 61 2.97 13.60 10.39
C PHE A 61 1.88 14.27 9.52
N PRO A 62 2.27 15.12 8.53
CA PRO A 62 1.34 15.88 7.70
C PRO A 62 0.33 15.00 6.95
N ALA A 63 -0.84 15.57 6.64
CA ALA A 63 -1.96 14.88 6.00
C ALA A 63 -1.58 14.14 4.70
N SER A 64 -0.63 14.67 3.93
CA SER A 64 -0.15 14.03 2.70
C SER A 64 0.57 12.69 2.95
N PHE A 65 1.35 12.59 4.02
CA PHE A 65 1.99 11.34 4.44
C PHE A 65 0.98 10.40 5.11
N LYS A 66 -0.04 10.95 5.78
CA LYS A 66 -1.16 10.15 6.31
C LYS A 66 -1.94 9.50 5.17
N GLN A 67 -2.10 10.20 4.05
CA GLN A 67 -2.68 9.61 2.86
C GLN A 67 -1.82 8.45 2.32
N LEU A 68 -0.51 8.63 2.19
CA LEU A 68 0.41 7.56 1.76
C LEU A 68 0.33 6.35 2.71
N GLN A 69 0.27 6.57 4.02
CA GLN A 69 0.07 5.52 5.01
C GLN A 69 -1.22 4.76 4.77
N ASN A 70 -2.34 5.48 4.64
CA ASN A 70 -3.66 4.87 4.44
C ASN A 70 -3.72 4.06 3.13
N GLU A 71 -3.20 4.59 2.02
CA GLU A 71 -3.17 3.88 0.73
C GLU A 71 -2.28 2.62 0.81
N THR A 72 -1.16 2.70 1.54
CA THR A 72 -0.31 1.53 1.81
C THR A 72 -1.07 0.47 2.63
N GLN A 73 -1.82 0.89 3.64
CA GLN A 73 -2.63 -0.01 4.44
C GLN A 73 -3.71 -0.70 3.60
N PHE A 74 -4.46 0.06 2.81
CA PHE A 74 -5.49 -0.50 1.93
C PHE A 74 -4.90 -1.51 0.94
N LEU A 75 -3.77 -1.19 0.32
CA LEU A 75 -3.09 -2.11 -0.59
C LEU A 75 -2.70 -3.42 0.10
N LEU A 76 -2.11 -3.35 1.28
CA LEU A 76 -1.68 -4.53 2.03
C LEU A 76 -2.86 -5.35 2.55
N GLU A 77 -3.98 -4.72 2.86
CA GLU A 77 -5.24 -5.43 3.15
C GLU A 77 -5.75 -6.23 1.95
N GLU A 78 -5.70 -5.64 0.74
CA GLU A 78 -6.05 -6.37 -0.48
C GLU A 78 -5.08 -7.55 -0.73
N PHE A 79 -3.79 -7.36 -0.49
CA PHE A 79 -2.80 -8.44 -0.60
C PHE A 79 -3.12 -9.60 0.36
N ARG A 80 -3.46 -9.30 1.61
CA ARG A 80 -3.84 -10.29 2.62
C ARG A 80 -5.13 -11.02 2.27
N LYS A 81 -6.10 -10.35 1.64
CA LYS A 81 -7.33 -11.00 1.14
C LYS A 81 -7.03 -12.02 0.05
N ILE A 82 -6.07 -11.74 -0.85
CA ILE A 82 -5.66 -12.67 -1.91
C ILE A 82 -4.86 -13.84 -1.33
N ASN A 83 -3.94 -13.56 -0.39
CA ASN A 83 -3.11 -14.57 0.23
C ASN A 83 -2.95 -14.31 1.74
N PRO A 84 -3.65 -15.06 2.62
CA PRO A 84 -3.57 -14.90 4.07
C PRO A 84 -2.19 -15.16 4.70
N LYS A 85 -1.24 -15.68 3.94
CA LYS A 85 0.17 -15.83 4.38
C LYS A 85 0.94 -14.53 4.35
N ILE A 86 0.37 -13.48 3.78
CA ILE A 86 0.92 -12.14 3.79
C ILE A 86 0.33 -11.41 4.98
N ASP A 87 1.20 -11.05 5.91
CA ASP A 87 0.83 -10.27 7.09
C ASP A 87 1.60 -8.96 7.11
N TYR A 88 1.01 -7.93 7.73
CA TYR A 88 1.64 -6.63 7.80
C TYR A 88 1.38 -5.95 9.14
N LYS A 89 2.29 -5.08 9.52
CA LYS A 89 2.14 -4.19 10.68
C LYS A 89 2.78 -2.83 10.38
N PHE A 90 2.21 -1.79 10.98
CA PHE A 90 2.81 -0.47 11.00
C PHE A 90 3.65 -0.30 12.25
N ILE A 91 4.78 0.36 12.13
CA ILE A 91 5.75 0.58 13.21
C ILE A 91 6.10 2.06 13.23
N ASP A 92 5.93 2.70 14.38
CA ASP A 92 6.50 3.99 14.64
C ASP A 92 7.93 3.80 15.17
N PRO A 93 8.97 4.09 14.37
CA PRO A 93 10.34 3.89 14.79
C PRO A 93 10.76 4.84 15.92
N ILE A 94 10.10 5.99 16.05
CA ILE A 94 10.38 6.95 17.12
C ILE A 94 9.77 6.47 18.45
N ALA A 95 8.49 6.08 18.42
CA ALA A 95 7.82 5.56 19.63
C ALA A 95 8.45 4.25 20.12
N THR A 96 8.90 3.39 19.21
CA THR A 96 9.61 2.14 19.54
C THR A 96 11.08 2.34 19.87
N LYS A 97 11.59 3.59 19.82
CA LYS A 97 12.98 3.94 20.11
C LYS A 97 14.00 3.14 19.30
N MET A 98 13.67 2.85 18.04
CA MET A 98 14.63 2.20 17.14
C MET A 98 15.82 3.15 16.89
N SER A 99 17.04 2.60 16.95
CA SER A 99 18.23 3.42 16.68
C SER A 99 18.31 3.75 15.18
N GLN A 100 18.86 4.93 14.89
CA GLN A 100 19.12 5.31 13.49
C GLN A 100 20.07 4.33 12.81
N ASP A 101 21.06 3.80 13.52
CA ASP A 101 21.99 2.81 12.98
C ASP A 101 21.25 1.54 12.53
N THR A 102 20.27 1.08 13.32
CA THR A 102 19.43 -0.06 12.95
C THR A 102 18.66 0.20 11.67
N LEU A 103 18.02 1.37 11.56
CA LEU A 103 17.24 1.75 10.38
C LEU A 103 18.14 1.91 9.14
N GLN A 104 19.32 2.52 9.32
CA GLN A 104 20.31 2.66 8.25
C GLN A 104 20.88 1.31 7.80
N ALA A 105 21.15 0.40 8.74
CA ALA A 105 21.56 -0.98 8.41
C ALA A 105 20.50 -1.73 7.60
N MET A 106 19.21 -1.37 7.78
CA MET A 106 18.09 -1.85 6.95
C MET A 106 17.96 -1.11 5.62
N GLY A 107 18.86 -0.16 5.29
CA GLY A 107 18.83 0.64 4.07
C GLY A 107 17.83 1.80 4.11
N MET A 108 17.30 2.15 5.28
CA MET A 108 16.30 3.22 5.44
C MET A 108 16.99 4.53 5.79
N GLN A 109 16.63 5.58 5.06
CA GLN A 109 17.14 6.94 5.31
C GLN A 109 16.01 7.81 5.89
N PRO A 110 16.30 8.67 6.88
CA PRO A 110 15.30 9.58 7.42
C PRO A 110 14.90 10.63 6.37
N SER A 111 13.62 10.93 6.31
CA SER A 111 13.09 12.10 5.63
C SER A 111 12.75 13.16 6.69
N MET A 112 13.23 14.39 6.48
CA MET A 112 13.00 15.50 7.39
C MET A 112 12.03 16.47 6.75
N LEU A 113 10.90 16.71 7.41
CA LEU A 113 9.89 17.65 6.98
C LEU A 113 9.88 18.87 7.90
N PRO A 114 9.83 20.09 7.35
CA PRO A 114 9.59 21.26 8.18
C PRO A 114 8.19 21.21 8.78
N ASP A 115 8.08 21.48 10.06
CA ASP A 115 6.81 21.61 10.78
C ASP A 115 6.74 22.99 11.45
N MET A 116 5.58 23.61 11.35
CA MET A 116 5.31 24.91 12.00
C MET A 116 4.18 24.71 12.99
N LYS A 117 4.53 24.47 14.26
CA LYS A 117 3.58 24.46 15.37
C LYS A 117 3.80 25.69 16.27
N ASP A 118 2.74 26.42 16.56
CA ASP A 118 2.73 27.57 17.49
C ASP A 118 3.79 28.67 17.16
N GLY A 119 4.04 28.93 15.87
CA GLY A 119 5.02 29.90 15.41
C GLY A 119 6.49 29.48 15.60
N LYS A 120 6.73 28.23 16.01
CA LYS A 120 8.08 27.63 16.09
C LYS A 120 8.30 26.70 14.91
N VAL A 121 9.48 26.83 14.30
CA VAL A 121 9.91 25.89 13.26
C VAL A 121 10.52 24.67 13.96
N SER A 122 9.92 23.51 13.73
CA SER A 122 10.43 22.20 14.14
C SER A 122 10.64 21.32 12.92
N GLN A 123 11.19 20.14 13.10
CA GLN A 123 11.35 19.15 12.04
C GLN A 123 10.70 17.85 12.48
N ILE A 124 9.88 17.28 11.60
CA ILE A 124 9.36 15.92 11.73
C ILE A 124 10.32 14.98 11.02
N VAL A 125 10.80 13.98 11.75
CA VAL A 125 11.59 12.89 11.17
C VAL A 125 10.68 11.71 10.92
N LEU A 126 10.69 11.20 9.69
CA LEU A 126 9.89 10.02 9.31
C LEU A 126 10.71 9.08 8.42
N PHE A 127 10.31 7.83 8.39
CA PHE A 127 10.95 6.77 7.62
C PHE A 127 9.90 6.14 6.68
N PRO A 128 9.71 6.68 5.47
CA PRO A 128 8.71 6.20 4.53
C PRO A 128 9.21 4.94 3.82
N TYR A 129 9.33 3.85 4.57
CA TYR A 129 9.85 2.57 4.10
C TYR A 129 8.98 1.41 4.54
N ALA A 130 9.09 0.31 3.80
CA ALA A 130 8.59 -0.98 4.25
C ALA A 130 9.70 -2.02 4.15
N ALA A 131 9.85 -2.87 5.18
CA ALA A 131 10.70 -4.05 5.15
C ALA A 131 9.85 -5.29 4.88
N LEU A 132 10.25 -6.08 3.90
CA LEU A 132 9.63 -7.35 3.55
C LEU A 132 10.53 -8.49 3.99
N LYS A 133 9.96 -9.48 4.70
CA LYS A 133 10.69 -10.64 5.24
C LYS A 133 10.02 -11.93 4.74
N TYR A 134 10.79 -12.80 4.11
CA TYR A 134 10.33 -14.07 3.58
C TYR A 134 11.40 -15.15 3.72
N LYS A 135 11.10 -16.25 4.42
CA LYS A 135 12.01 -17.39 4.61
C LYS A 135 13.41 -17.02 5.13
N GLY A 136 13.51 -16.08 6.05
CA GLY A 136 14.78 -15.62 6.61
C GLY A 136 15.54 -14.60 5.76
N TYR A 137 15.05 -14.29 4.58
CA TYR A 137 15.54 -13.19 3.73
C TYR A 137 14.69 -11.94 3.92
N GLY A 138 15.31 -10.78 3.74
CA GLY A 138 14.60 -9.52 3.84
C GLY A 138 15.16 -8.47 2.90
N THR A 139 14.30 -7.52 2.56
CA THR A 139 14.68 -6.34 1.80
C THR A 139 13.81 -5.16 2.24
N SER A 140 14.27 -3.95 2.03
CA SER A 140 13.48 -2.74 2.24
C SER A 140 13.16 -2.06 0.92
N ILE A 141 11.99 -1.42 0.89
CA ILE A 141 11.57 -0.56 -0.23
C ILE A 141 11.23 0.82 0.31
N SER A 142 11.58 1.86 -0.45
CA SER A 142 11.08 3.21 -0.19
C SER A 142 9.62 3.30 -0.65
N LEU A 143 8.75 3.87 0.19
CA LEU A 143 7.39 4.21 -0.18
C LEU A 143 7.31 5.51 -0.97
N ILE A 144 8.41 6.28 -1.00
CA ILE A 144 8.54 7.52 -1.78
C ILE A 144 9.33 7.24 -3.04
N THR A 145 8.75 7.59 -4.17
CA THR A 145 9.44 7.57 -5.46
C THR A 145 10.19 8.88 -5.63
N ASN A 146 11.52 8.83 -5.60
CA ASN A 146 12.34 10.01 -5.87
C ASN A 146 12.42 10.25 -7.38
N GLN A 147 11.76 11.29 -7.85
CA GLN A 147 11.84 11.73 -9.24
C GLN A 147 12.31 13.19 -9.31
N MET A 148 13.34 13.44 -10.09
CA MET A 148 13.85 14.81 -10.27
C MET A 148 12.84 15.66 -11.08
N GLY A 149 12.72 16.94 -10.69
CA GLY A 149 11.98 17.93 -11.47
C GLY A 149 10.46 17.98 -11.19
N ILE A 150 9.98 17.26 -10.18
CA ILE A 150 8.59 17.34 -9.71
C ILE A 150 8.54 17.91 -8.28
N ASP A 151 7.43 18.53 -7.92
CA ASP A 151 7.21 19.04 -6.58
C ASP A 151 6.86 17.91 -5.57
N ALA A 152 6.88 18.26 -4.28
CA ALA A 152 6.64 17.28 -3.22
C ALA A 152 5.23 16.67 -3.25
N ALA A 153 4.21 17.42 -3.68
CA ALA A 153 2.84 16.93 -3.75
C ALA A 153 2.68 15.95 -4.93
N GLU A 154 3.24 16.28 -6.09
CA GLU A 154 3.27 15.39 -7.24
C GLU A 154 4.09 14.13 -6.95
N GLN A 155 5.21 14.27 -6.22
CA GLN A 155 6.03 13.13 -5.79
C GLN A 155 5.25 12.15 -4.93
N LEU A 156 4.46 12.65 -3.97
CA LEU A 156 3.61 11.80 -3.13
C LEU A 156 2.49 11.12 -3.94
N THR A 157 1.87 11.86 -4.87
CA THR A 157 0.84 11.29 -5.76
C THR A 157 1.43 10.15 -6.58
N LYS A 158 2.58 10.34 -7.23
CA LYS A 158 3.27 9.28 -7.98
C LYS A 158 3.74 8.13 -7.10
N SER A 159 4.11 8.42 -5.86
CA SER A 159 4.47 7.38 -4.89
C SER A 159 3.29 6.46 -4.60
N ILE A 160 2.10 7.04 -4.38
CA ILE A 160 0.86 6.29 -4.18
C ILE A 160 0.51 5.45 -5.42
N GLU A 161 0.60 6.03 -6.61
CA GLU A 161 0.33 5.32 -7.88
C GLU A 161 1.25 4.12 -8.09
N ASN A 162 2.50 4.20 -7.62
CA ASN A 162 3.50 3.14 -7.79
C ASN A 162 3.53 2.10 -6.66
N LEU A 163 2.73 2.25 -5.59
CA LEU A 163 2.76 1.34 -4.43
C LEU A 163 2.58 -0.12 -4.85
N GLU A 164 1.53 -0.41 -5.63
CA GLU A 164 1.24 -1.78 -6.06
C GLU A 164 2.43 -2.39 -6.81
N PHE A 165 2.96 -1.66 -7.78
CA PHE A 165 4.09 -2.14 -8.57
C PHE A 165 5.33 -2.38 -7.70
N ASN A 166 5.66 -1.46 -6.80
CA ASN A 166 6.83 -1.55 -5.94
C ASN A 166 6.74 -2.75 -4.99
N PHE A 167 5.60 -2.95 -4.35
CA PHE A 167 5.39 -4.11 -3.48
C PHE A 167 5.36 -5.42 -4.27
N ALA A 168 4.60 -5.50 -5.36
CA ALA A 168 4.47 -6.72 -6.15
C ALA A 168 5.81 -7.15 -6.78
N SER A 169 6.57 -6.21 -7.34
CA SER A 169 7.89 -6.51 -7.92
C SER A 169 8.88 -6.99 -6.86
N THR A 170 8.86 -6.39 -5.66
CA THR A 170 9.72 -6.80 -4.55
C THR A 170 9.34 -8.18 -4.03
N ILE A 171 8.05 -8.45 -3.85
CA ILE A 171 7.56 -9.79 -3.45
C ILE A 171 7.97 -10.83 -4.49
N LYS A 172 7.81 -10.52 -5.78
CA LYS A 172 8.22 -11.40 -6.87
C LYS A 172 9.71 -11.74 -6.81
N SER A 173 10.55 -10.73 -6.58
CA SER A 173 12.00 -10.93 -6.42
C SER A 173 12.30 -11.79 -5.21
N LEU A 174 11.73 -11.50 -4.03
CA LEU A 174 11.93 -12.28 -2.82
C LEU A 174 11.50 -13.75 -2.97
N VAL A 175 10.42 -14.01 -3.70
CA VAL A 175 9.93 -15.37 -3.95
C VAL A 175 10.79 -16.09 -4.99
N ALA A 176 11.28 -15.36 -6.01
CA ALA A 176 12.12 -15.93 -7.08
C ALA A 176 13.57 -16.16 -6.66
N ASP A 177 14.13 -15.24 -5.87
CA ASP A 177 15.56 -15.22 -5.48
C ASP A 177 15.96 -16.31 -4.47
N GLN A 178 15.03 -17.17 -4.06
CA GLN A 178 15.42 -18.43 -3.39
C GLN A 178 16.38 -19.27 -4.22
N LYS A 179 16.61 -18.92 -5.49
CA LYS A 179 17.57 -19.58 -6.38
C LYS A 179 18.91 -18.84 -6.52
N LYS A 180 19.03 -17.60 -6.01
CA LYS A 180 20.26 -16.80 -6.08
C LYS A 180 20.44 -15.99 -4.79
N ASN A 181 21.54 -16.27 -4.07
CA ASN A 181 22.12 -15.56 -2.92
C ASN A 181 21.60 -14.13 -2.67
N VAL A 182 20.52 -14.01 -1.89
CA VAL A 182 20.14 -12.73 -1.29
C VAL A 182 20.84 -12.67 0.06
N THR A 183 21.50 -11.56 0.34
CA THR A 183 22.21 -11.32 1.61
C THR A 183 21.27 -11.61 2.80
N PRO A 184 21.65 -12.48 3.74
CA PRO A 184 20.81 -12.76 4.88
C PRO A 184 20.60 -11.47 5.68
N PHE A 185 19.35 -11.09 5.90
CA PHE A 185 18.98 -10.01 6.78
C PHE A 185 19.33 -10.43 8.20
N LEU A 186 20.39 -9.84 8.76
CA LEU A 186 20.81 -10.09 10.14
C LEU A 186 19.60 -9.84 11.06
N MET A 187 19.08 -10.90 11.65
CA MET A 187 18.13 -10.82 12.76
C MET A 187 18.87 -10.17 13.93
N LEU A 188 18.64 -8.87 14.11
CA LEU A 188 18.94 -8.22 15.38
C LEU A 188 17.86 -8.66 16.36
N GLN A 189 18.21 -9.58 17.26
CA GLN A 189 17.46 -9.93 18.45
C GLN A 189 17.49 -8.78 19.46
#